data_7931bcaf0425486215a9c39ae2503bf7
#
_entry.id   7931bcaf0425486215a9c39ae2503bf7
#
_cell.length_a   1.000
_cell.length_b   1.000
_cell.length_c   1.000
_cell.angle_alpha   90.00
_cell.angle_beta   90.00
_cell.angle_gamma   90.00
#
_symmetry.space_group_name_H-M   'P 1'
#
loop_
_entity.id
_entity.type
_entity.pdbx_description
1 polymer ?
#
loop_
_entity_poly.entity_id
_entity_poly.type
_entity_poly.pdbx_seq_one_letter_code
_entity_poly.pdbx_strand_id
1 'polypeptide(L)'
;MADEALDRDEARLAELGYKQELTRGWSRFSNFAISFTIISVLAGCFTTYPQAWNLGGPVAISWGWPIVCLIILTVAFSMAEVASAYPTAGGPYWWANELGGPVWSWYTGWLNLLGLIAIVATVDWFCAQFFTFVFNLWGLDFILNFADSVSLGEIFIVFVIILALHAMINIFSSHLVALFNNISVFWHCVGVLVIIGILIIVPDHHQSANFVFTERINNSGFGMGMYWWYILPTGLLLTMYTVTGYDASAHVAEETRDAEISAAKGVWQSVALSALIGWFVLLAITFAATDLKAVNGGGGTTLAIFQSAMSSGWAETVILISAIGQFFCGMACVTSCSRTFFALSRDRMTPGNRLWASVNGARGVPVAAVVGSCVLAGIISLPALSGNAAGVPIAFFAVVSIGVLGLYTAYVIPVYLRWRAGDRFKQGAWNLGNKWRWLNPIAVIWVILTSIYFCLPFYGPAAVWWDSSFDWNAANFTPLVMGVLLVAITIAWFAGMNKRYKGPLRTIDFDEGMGITEDKPLDEPPAAASPPPAAPA
;
A
#
# COMPACT_ATOMS: atom_id res chain seq x y z
N MET A 1 -33.41 5.08 -9.54
CA MET A 1 -32.01 5.52 -9.71
C MET A 1 -31.03 4.82 -8.76
N ALA A 2 -31.22 4.86 -7.40
CA ALA A 2 -30.31 4.15 -6.48
C ALA A 2 -30.46 2.62 -6.58
N ASP A 3 -31.69 2.13 -6.65
CA ASP A 3 -32.00 0.70 -6.78
C ASP A 3 -31.57 0.15 -8.15
N GLU A 4 -31.81 0.89 -9.23
CA GLU A 4 -31.34 0.52 -10.58
C GLU A 4 -29.81 0.47 -10.70
N ALA A 5 -29.07 1.26 -9.89
CA ALA A 5 -27.61 1.20 -9.84
C ALA A 5 -27.15 -0.05 -9.09
N LEU A 6 -27.81 -0.43 -8.01
CA LEU A 6 -27.53 -1.66 -7.27
C LEU A 6 -27.79 -2.89 -8.14
N ASP A 7 -28.93 -2.95 -8.83
CA ASP A 7 -29.28 -4.05 -9.73
C ASP A 7 -28.25 -4.21 -10.86
N ARG A 8 -27.72 -3.10 -11.40
CA ARG A 8 -26.66 -3.13 -12.42
C ARG A 8 -25.34 -3.63 -11.88
N ASP A 9 -24.94 -3.18 -10.68
CA ASP A 9 -23.69 -3.60 -10.04
C ASP A 9 -23.73 -5.09 -9.69
N GLU A 10 -24.87 -5.59 -9.19
CA GLU A 10 -25.08 -7.01 -8.90
C GLU A 10 -25.10 -7.86 -10.17
N ALA A 11 -25.79 -7.40 -11.22
CA ALA A 11 -25.79 -8.05 -12.52
C ALA A 11 -24.36 -8.11 -13.10
N ARG A 12 -23.59 -7.01 -12.98
CA ARG A 12 -22.21 -6.99 -13.44
C ARG A 12 -21.31 -7.94 -12.67
N LEU A 13 -21.46 -8.01 -11.34
CA LEU A 13 -20.73 -8.95 -10.50
C LEU A 13 -21.08 -10.41 -10.85
N ALA A 14 -22.37 -10.67 -11.09
CA ALA A 14 -22.86 -11.97 -11.54
C ALA A 14 -22.29 -12.38 -12.91
N GLU A 15 -22.21 -11.47 -13.89
CA GLU A 15 -21.52 -11.72 -15.17
C GLU A 15 -20.05 -12.12 -14.98
N LEU A 16 -19.38 -11.60 -13.93
CA LEU A 16 -18.01 -11.95 -13.57
C LEU A 16 -17.95 -13.27 -12.78
N GLY A 17 -19.11 -13.89 -12.46
CA GLY A 17 -19.23 -15.19 -11.84
C GLY A 17 -19.34 -15.18 -10.31
N TYR A 18 -19.63 -14.03 -9.70
CA TYR A 18 -19.72 -13.91 -8.23
C TYR A 18 -21.11 -13.46 -7.77
N LYS A 19 -21.55 -14.04 -6.64
CA LYS A 19 -22.70 -13.56 -5.89
C LYS A 19 -22.27 -12.43 -4.96
N GLN A 20 -23.17 -11.48 -4.72
CA GLN A 20 -22.92 -10.40 -3.77
C GLN A 20 -22.92 -10.95 -2.33
N GLU A 21 -21.73 -11.07 -1.72
CA GLU A 21 -21.54 -11.54 -0.35
C GLU A 21 -21.27 -10.40 0.64
N LEU A 22 -20.58 -9.36 0.17
CA LEU A 22 -20.22 -8.19 0.97
C LEU A 22 -21.33 -7.14 0.92
N THR A 23 -21.51 -6.36 2.00
CA THR A 23 -22.54 -5.32 2.06
C THR A 23 -22.18 -4.14 1.16
N ARG A 24 -22.98 -3.89 0.10
CA ARG A 24 -22.78 -2.79 -0.84
C ARG A 24 -23.33 -1.47 -0.29
N GLY A 25 -22.52 -0.77 0.50
CA GLY A 25 -22.92 0.47 1.18
C GLY A 25 -22.04 1.69 0.88
N TRP A 26 -20.92 1.51 0.19
CA TRP A 26 -19.94 2.58 -0.05
C TRP A 26 -20.35 3.51 -1.18
N SER A 27 -20.20 4.81 -0.97
CA SER A 27 -20.35 5.84 -2.00
C SER A 27 -19.10 5.94 -2.89
N ARG A 28 -19.20 6.66 -4.00
CA ARG A 28 -18.04 7.02 -4.84
C ARG A 28 -16.98 7.78 -4.04
N PHE A 29 -17.43 8.67 -3.15
CA PHE A 29 -16.51 9.43 -2.29
C PHE A 29 -15.81 8.51 -1.30
N SER A 30 -16.53 7.58 -0.66
CA SER A 30 -15.91 6.63 0.27
C SER A 30 -14.92 5.68 -0.42
N ASN A 31 -15.20 5.30 -1.68
CA ASN A 31 -14.27 4.51 -2.49
C ASN A 31 -12.98 5.28 -2.84
N PHE A 32 -13.10 6.55 -3.22
CA PHE A 32 -11.95 7.44 -3.38
C PHE A 32 -11.20 7.63 -2.05
N ALA A 33 -11.95 7.83 -0.96
CA ALA A 33 -11.42 8.13 0.36
C ALA A 33 -10.49 7.03 0.89
N ILE A 34 -10.78 5.75 0.67
CA ILE A 34 -9.91 4.67 1.15
C ILE A 34 -8.53 4.70 0.49
N SER A 35 -8.46 4.85 -0.84
CA SER A 35 -7.18 4.95 -1.53
C SER A 35 -6.42 6.22 -1.16
N PHE A 36 -7.10 7.34 -1.03
CA PHE A 36 -6.50 8.59 -0.58
C PHE A 36 -5.97 8.49 0.85
N THR A 37 -6.70 7.81 1.74
CA THR A 37 -6.30 7.57 3.13
C THR A 37 -5.09 6.66 3.22
N ILE A 38 -4.98 5.62 2.38
CA ILE A 38 -3.82 4.72 2.36
C ILE A 38 -2.57 5.42 1.82
N ILE A 39 -2.67 6.22 0.76
CA ILE A 39 -1.55 7.02 0.25
C ILE A 39 -1.00 7.96 1.34
N SER A 40 -1.85 8.49 2.18
CA SER A 40 -1.54 9.30 3.36
C SER A 40 -0.24 10.12 3.30
N VAL A 41 -0.34 11.33 2.77
CA VAL A 41 0.80 12.28 2.78
C VAL A 41 1.26 12.63 4.20
N LEU A 42 0.37 12.53 5.20
CA LEU A 42 0.71 12.70 6.62
C LEU A 42 1.49 11.50 7.20
N ALA A 43 1.44 10.34 6.56
CA ALA A 43 2.27 9.19 6.92
C ALA A 43 3.57 9.20 6.12
N GLY A 44 3.50 8.91 4.84
CA GLY A 44 4.67 8.64 4.00
C GLY A 44 5.63 9.81 3.88
N CYS A 45 5.13 11.05 3.67
CA CYS A 45 6.00 12.23 3.58
C CYS A 45 6.78 12.51 4.87
N PHE A 46 6.31 12.04 6.01
CA PHE A 46 6.99 12.25 7.30
C PHE A 46 7.95 11.10 7.63
N THR A 47 7.55 9.87 7.38
CA THR A 47 8.30 8.68 7.78
C THR A 47 9.46 8.35 6.85
N THR A 48 9.32 8.63 5.55
CA THR A 48 10.34 8.35 4.54
C THR A 48 11.12 9.58 4.06
N TYR A 49 10.84 10.77 4.63
CA TYR A 49 11.59 12.01 4.38
C TYR A 49 13.10 11.83 4.58
N PRO A 50 13.56 11.17 5.68
CA PRO A 50 15.00 10.99 5.93
C PRO A 50 15.74 10.29 4.80
N GLN A 51 15.06 9.35 4.10
CA GLN A 51 15.67 8.65 2.98
C GLN A 51 15.95 9.59 1.81
N ALA A 52 14.96 10.42 1.42
CA ALA A 52 15.18 11.40 0.35
C ALA A 52 16.18 12.48 0.74
N TRP A 53 16.14 12.92 2.01
CA TRP A 53 17.10 13.90 2.53
C TRP A 53 18.53 13.40 2.45
N ASN A 54 18.79 12.18 2.92
CA ASN A 54 20.13 11.61 2.96
C ASN A 54 20.64 11.12 1.59
N LEU A 55 19.72 10.70 0.70
CA LEU A 55 20.03 10.09 -0.59
C LEU A 55 19.60 10.98 -1.77
N GLY A 56 19.85 12.27 -1.68
CA GLY A 56 19.57 13.19 -2.78
C GLY A 56 19.33 14.62 -2.32
N GLY A 57 18.94 14.81 -1.05
CA GLY A 57 18.72 16.13 -0.46
C GLY A 57 17.45 16.83 -0.97
N PRO A 58 17.39 18.16 -0.82
CA PRO A 58 16.26 18.96 -1.25
C PRO A 58 15.84 18.73 -2.71
N VAL A 59 16.77 18.49 -3.62
CA VAL A 59 16.45 18.17 -5.04
C VAL A 59 15.63 16.90 -5.18
N ALA A 60 15.93 15.84 -4.40
CA ALA A 60 15.15 14.60 -4.42
C ALA A 60 13.72 14.82 -3.93
N ILE A 61 13.52 15.77 -3.02
CA ILE A 61 12.23 16.11 -2.44
C ILE A 61 11.45 17.05 -3.37
N SER A 62 12.06 18.18 -3.77
CA SER A 62 11.36 19.24 -4.50
C SER A 62 11.03 18.88 -5.95
N TRP A 63 11.94 18.21 -6.66
CA TRP A 63 11.75 17.77 -8.03
C TRP A 63 11.43 16.28 -8.15
N GLY A 64 12.04 15.45 -7.30
CA GLY A 64 11.80 14.01 -7.34
C GLY A 64 10.34 13.66 -7.09
N TRP A 65 9.69 14.29 -6.11
CA TRP A 65 8.28 14.05 -5.81
C TRP A 65 7.34 14.27 -7.01
N PRO A 66 7.25 15.47 -7.63
CA PRO A 66 6.30 15.67 -8.74
C PRO A 66 6.64 14.81 -9.96
N ILE A 67 7.93 14.60 -10.29
CA ILE A 67 8.34 13.78 -11.42
C ILE A 67 7.90 12.32 -11.23
N VAL A 68 8.17 11.74 -10.05
CA VAL A 68 7.79 10.36 -9.75
C VAL A 68 6.27 10.22 -9.67
N CYS A 69 5.55 11.18 -9.07
CA CYS A 69 4.09 11.16 -9.05
C CYS A 69 3.47 11.17 -10.45
N LEU A 70 4.02 11.96 -11.39
CA LEU A 70 3.56 11.96 -12.78
C LEU A 70 3.75 10.59 -13.45
N ILE A 71 4.85 9.90 -13.12
CA ILE A 71 5.08 8.55 -13.66
C ILE A 71 4.16 7.53 -12.98
N ILE A 72 3.97 7.61 -11.66
CA ILE A 72 3.02 6.75 -10.92
C ILE A 72 1.59 6.93 -11.45
N LEU A 73 1.20 8.14 -11.86
CA LEU A 73 -0.09 8.38 -12.49
C LEU A 73 -0.27 7.55 -13.76
N THR A 74 0.79 7.22 -14.51
CA THR A 74 0.67 6.31 -15.67
C THR A 74 0.29 4.90 -15.24
N VAL A 75 0.82 4.42 -14.09
CA VAL A 75 0.43 3.14 -13.47
C VAL A 75 -1.03 3.19 -13.02
N ALA A 76 -1.40 4.26 -12.29
CA ALA A 76 -2.75 4.44 -11.75
C ALA A 76 -3.80 4.53 -12.86
N PHE A 77 -3.56 5.26 -13.95
CA PHE A 77 -4.45 5.32 -15.11
C PHE A 77 -4.60 3.94 -15.77
N SER A 78 -3.50 3.22 -15.94
CA SER A 78 -3.53 1.88 -16.53
C SER A 78 -4.33 0.90 -15.67
N MET A 79 -4.14 0.95 -14.35
CA MET A 79 -4.92 0.13 -13.41
C MET A 79 -6.39 0.55 -13.37
N ALA A 80 -6.70 1.85 -13.43
CA ALA A 80 -8.06 2.35 -13.46
C ALA A 80 -8.85 1.81 -14.67
N GLU A 81 -8.22 1.69 -15.85
CA GLU A 81 -8.85 1.07 -17.02
C GLU A 81 -9.23 -0.39 -16.76
N VAL A 82 -8.34 -1.15 -16.12
CA VAL A 82 -8.59 -2.56 -15.83
C VAL A 82 -9.60 -2.72 -14.68
N ALA A 83 -9.55 -1.86 -13.65
CA ALA A 83 -10.52 -1.83 -12.56
C ALA A 83 -11.93 -1.53 -13.04
N SER A 84 -12.09 -0.66 -14.04
CA SER A 84 -13.39 -0.38 -14.66
C SER A 84 -13.94 -1.57 -15.43
N ALA A 85 -13.07 -2.30 -16.13
CA ALA A 85 -13.49 -3.48 -16.87
C ALA A 85 -13.88 -4.65 -15.93
N TYR A 86 -13.21 -4.75 -14.79
CA TYR A 86 -13.33 -5.89 -13.86
C TYR A 86 -13.42 -5.42 -12.39
N PRO A 87 -14.58 -4.89 -11.96
CA PRO A 87 -14.77 -4.33 -10.60
C PRO A 87 -15.05 -5.42 -9.56
N THR A 88 -14.06 -6.26 -9.26
CA THR A 88 -14.11 -7.32 -8.25
C THR A 88 -13.18 -7.03 -7.06
N ALA A 89 -13.52 -7.51 -5.85
CA ALA A 89 -12.68 -7.37 -4.65
C ALA A 89 -11.29 -8.03 -4.79
N GLY A 90 -11.17 -8.97 -5.72
CA GLY A 90 -9.88 -9.57 -6.07
C GLY A 90 -8.87 -8.59 -6.66
N GLY A 91 -9.34 -7.51 -7.30
CA GLY A 91 -8.47 -6.50 -7.88
C GLY A 91 -7.36 -7.08 -8.77
N PRO A 92 -6.08 -6.72 -8.53
CA PRO A 92 -4.97 -7.07 -9.41
C PRO A 92 -4.84 -8.55 -9.75
N TYR A 93 -5.03 -9.50 -8.80
CA TYR A 93 -4.86 -10.91 -9.11
C TYR A 93 -5.97 -11.47 -10.01
N TRP A 94 -7.19 -10.96 -9.82
CA TRP A 94 -8.31 -11.34 -10.64
C TRP A 94 -8.11 -10.84 -12.09
N TRP A 95 -7.67 -9.59 -12.24
CA TRP A 95 -7.33 -9.00 -13.53
C TRP A 95 -6.22 -9.80 -14.24
N ALA A 96 -5.19 -10.21 -13.48
CA ALA A 96 -4.09 -11.02 -14.01
C ALA A 96 -4.57 -12.39 -14.51
N ASN A 97 -5.60 -12.98 -13.86
CA ASN A 97 -6.21 -14.23 -14.34
C ASN A 97 -6.91 -14.04 -15.68
N GLU A 98 -7.79 -13.05 -15.78
CA GLU A 98 -8.57 -12.82 -17.01
C GLU A 98 -7.67 -12.47 -18.21
N LEU A 99 -6.58 -11.76 -17.96
CA LEU A 99 -5.67 -11.31 -19.02
C LEU A 99 -4.52 -12.27 -19.33
N GLY A 100 -4.15 -13.14 -18.39
CA GLY A 100 -2.95 -13.97 -18.52
C GLY A 100 -3.07 -15.40 -17.98
N GLY A 101 -4.15 -15.72 -17.29
CA GLY A 101 -4.43 -17.05 -16.74
C GLY A 101 -3.84 -17.31 -15.34
N PRO A 102 -4.01 -18.55 -14.82
CA PRO A 102 -3.81 -18.89 -13.42
C PRO A 102 -2.39 -18.65 -12.88
N VAL A 103 -1.36 -18.80 -13.70
CA VAL A 103 0.04 -18.57 -13.28
C VAL A 103 0.24 -17.10 -12.90
N TRP A 104 -0.17 -16.19 -13.78
CA TRP A 104 -0.06 -14.75 -13.52
C TRP A 104 -0.88 -14.33 -12.31
N SER A 105 -2.09 -14.88 -12.20
CA SER A 105 -2.96 -14.66 -11.05
C SER A 105 -2.32 -15.11 -9.73
N TRP A 106 -1.69 -16.29 -9.70
CA TRP A 106 -1.02 -16.84 -8.54
C TRP A 106 0.08 -15.91 -8.01
N TYR A 107 1.01 -15.50 -8.87
CA TYR A 107 2.08 -14.59 -8.46
C TYR A 107 1.56 -13.22 -8.07
N THR A 108 0.63 -12.65 -8.84
CA THR A 108 0.03 -11.34 -8.54
C THR A 108 -0.68 -11.36 -7.18
N GLY A 109 -1.48 -12.39 -6.92
CA GLY A 109 -2.22 -12.49 -5.67
C GLY A 109 -1.33 -12.58 -4.43
N TRP A 110 -0.32 -13.43 -4.47
CA TRP A 110 0.60 -13.56 -3.34
C TRP A 110 1.46 -12.33 -3.14
N LEU A 111 1.97 -11.69 -4.20
CA LEU A 111 2.73 -10.45 -4.10
C LEU A 111 1.87 -9.29 -3.57
N ASN A 112 0.61 -9.20 -4.00
CA ASN A 112 -0.32 -8.20 -3.50
C ASN A 112 -0.64 -8.42 -2.01
N LEU A 113 -0.99 -9.64 -1.60
CA LEU A 113 -1.29 -9.96 -0.21
C LEU A 113 -0.10 -9.71 0.72
N LEU A 114 1.08 -10.23 0.36
CA LEU A 114 2.30 -10.05 1.17
C LEU A 114 2.71 -8.57 1.22
N GLY A 115 2.56 -7.85 0.11
CA GLY A 115 2.74 -6.41 0.06
C GLY A 115 1.80 -5.67 1.01
N LEU A 116 0.50 -5.98 1.00
CA LEU A 116 -0.48 -5.36 1.88
C LEU A 116 -0.23 -5.69 3.36
N ILE A 117 0.13 -6.93 3.71
CA ILE A 117 0.51 -7.29 5.08
C ILE A 117 1.72 -6.46 5.53
N ALA A 118 2.72 -6.30 4.67
CA ALA A 118 3.90 -5.50 4.97
C ALA A 118 3.58 -4.01 5.11
N ILE A 119 2.66 -3.47 4.31
CA ILE A 119 2.19 -2.08 4.45
C ILE A 119 1.44 -1.88 5.77
N VAL A 120 0.53 -2.79 6.17
CA VAL A 120 -0.11 -2.74 7.50
C VAL A 120 0.95 -2.70 8.60
N ALA A 121 1.93 -3.60 8.54
CA ALA A 121 3.01 -3.67 9.52
C ALA A 121 3.81 -2.36 9.61
N THR A 122 4.17 -1.77 8.47
CA THR A 122 5.05 -0.59 8.43
C THR A 122 4.32 0.69 8.78
N VAL A 123 3.10 0.88 8.30
CA VAL A 123 2.29 2.07 8.61
C VAL A 123 1.95 2.11 10.11
N ASP A 124 1.53 0.98 10.68
CA ASP A 124 1.17 0.92 12.10
C ASP A 124 2.39 1.02 13.01
N TRP A 125 3.55 0.51 12.59
CA TRP A 125 4.82 0.70 13.29
C TRP A 125 5.21 2.18 13.35
N PHE A 126 5.19 2.88 12.23
CA PHE A 126 5.51 4.30 12.21
C PHE A 126 4.46 5.14 12.96
N CYS A 127 3.19 4.78 12.85
CA CYS A 127 2.12 5.36 13.64
C CYS A 127 2.40 5.23 15.15
N ALA A 128 2.76 4.03 15.60
CA ALA A 128 3.16 3.77 16.98
C ALA A 128 4.36 4.61 17.41
N GLN A 129 5.39 4.70 16.56
CA GLN A 129 6.56 5.53 16.81
C GLN A 129 6.20 7.01 17.01
N PHE A 130 5.32 7.56 16.17
CA PHE A 130 4.89 8.95 16.29
C PHE A 130 4.05 9.18 17.55
N PHE A 131 3.12 8.29 17.90
CA PHE A 131 2.39 8.38 19.16
C PHE A 131 3.31 8.25 20.38
N THR A 132 4.28 7.35 20.34
CA THR A 132 5.24 7.19 21.43
C THR A 132 6.07 8.46 21.62
N PHE A 133 6.48 9.13 20.54
CA PHE A 133 7.13 10.44 20.64
C PHE A 133 6.24 11.51 21.28
N VAL A 134 4.96 11.59 20.91
CA VAL A 134 4.01 12.53 21.50
C VAL A 134 3.80 12.24 22.98
N PHE A 135 3.64 10.98 23.38
CA PHE A 135 3.45 10.57 24.77
C PHE A 135 4.68 10.89 25.62
N ASN A 136 5.88 10.68 25.09
CA ASN A 136 7.12 11.04 25.76
C ASN A 136 7.23 12.56 25.97
N LEU A 137 6.92 13.37 24.93
CA LEU A 137 6.91 14.84 25.02
C LEU A 137 5.89 15.36 26.05
N TRP A 138 4.77 14.65 26.27
CA TRP A 138 3.77 15.00 27.27
C TRP A 138 4.10 14.49 28.69
N GLY A 139 5.25 13.83 28.87
CA GLY A 139 5.63 13.24 30.16
C GLY A 139 4.72 12.08 30.58
N LEU A 140 4.12 11.38 29.60
CA LEU A 140 3.30 10.18 29.81
C LEU A 140 4.12 8.89 29.81
N ASP A 141 5.42 8.99 29.90
CA ASP A 141 6.43 7.96 30.07
C ASP A 141 6.17 7.02 31.24
N PHE A 142 5.43 7.49 32.28
CA PHE A 142 5.03 6.66 33.43
C PHE A 142 4.12 5.46 33.08
N ILE A 143 3.48 5.48 31.90
CA ILE A 143 2.57 4.39 31.47
C ILE A 143 3.38 3.21 30.90
N LEU A 144 4.54 3.48 30.28
CA LEU A 144 5.34 2.48 29.58
C LEU A 144 6.85 2.65 29.86
N ASN A 145 7.21 3.17 31.03
CA ASN A 145 8.58 3.57 31.38
C ASN A 145 9.53 2.38 31.44
N PHE A 146 10.19 2.05 30.33
CA PHE A 146 11.21 1.01 30.23
C PHE A 146 12.65 1.54 30.25
N ALA A 147 12.89 2.83 29.97
CA ALA A 147 14.21 3.49 30.02
C ALA A 147 14.09 5.01 29.78
N ASP A 148 15.20 5.75 29.98
CA ASP A 148 15.33 7.22 29.77
C ASP A 148 15.18 7.66 28.28
N SER A 149 14.96 6.73 27.35
CA SER A 149 14.75 6.97 25.92
C SER A 149 13.69 6.01 25.37
N VAL A 150 12.91 6.44 24.37
CA VAL A 150 11.91 5.61 23.68
C VAL A 150 12.55 4.34 23.14
N SER A 151 12.14 3.20 23.68
CA SER A 151 12.67 1.89 23.29
C SER A 151 11.86 1.27 22.15
N LEU A 152 12.48 0.37 21.36
CA LEU A 152 11.78 -0.40 20.33
C LEU A 152 10.67 -1.27 20.92
N GLY A 153 10.82 -1.72 22.18
CA GLY A 153 9.79 -2.47 22.92
C GLY A 153 8.54 -1.64 23.21
N GLU A 154 8.69 -0.37 23.61
CA GLU A 154 7.57 0.55 23.82
C GLU A 154 6.83 0.82 22.53
N ILE A 155 7.55 1.10 21.44
CA ILE A 155 6.95 1.26 20.12
C ILE A 155 6.17 0.00 19.74
N PHE A 156 6.71 -1.19 19.98
CA PHE A 156 6.05 -2.46 19.67
C PHE A 156 4.75 -2.67 20.48
N ILE A 157 4.73 -2.29 21.76
CA ILE A 157 3.50 -2.38 22.58
C ILE A 157 2.43 -1.45 22.02
N VAL A 158 2.76 -0.18 21.72
CA VAL A 158 1.82 0.78 21.12
C VAL A 158 1.36 0.28 19.74
N PHE A 159 2.26 -0.29 18.95
CA PHE A 159 1.95 -0.91 17.67
C PHE A 159 0.91 -2.04 17.80
N VAL A 160 1.06 -2.96 18.76
CA VAL A 160 0.08 -4.04 18.99
C VAL A 160 -1.28 -3.48 19.42
N ILE A 161 -1.30 -2.43 20.24
CA ILE A 161 -2.53 -1.74 20.64
C ILE A 161 -3.21 -1.13 19.40
N ILE A 162 -2.46 -0.45 18.53
CA ILE A 162 -2.99 0.14 17.29
C ILE A 162 -3.56 -0.95 16.38
N LEU A 163 -2.83 -2.05 16.16
CA LEU A 163 -3.33 -3.18 15.38
C LEU A 163 -4.64 -3.75 15.95
N ALA A 164 -4.74 -3.87 17.27
CA ALA A 164 -5.97 -4.33 17.93
C ALA A 164 -7.14 -3.36 17.71
N LEU A 165 -6.90 -2.04 17.80
CA LEU A 165 -7.90 -1.01 17.54
C LEU A 165 -8.35 -1.05 16.07
N HIS A 166 -7.42 -1.17 15.12
CA HIS A 166 -7.74 -1.28 13.69
C HIS A 166 -8.54 -2.56 13.40
N ALA A 167 -8.18 -3.70 14.02
CA ALA A 167 -8.95 -4.93 13.92
C ALA A 167 -10.38 -4.73 14.43
N MET A 168 -10.56 -4.15 15.62
CA MET A 168 -11.88 -3.87 16.20
C MET A 168 -12.74 -2.99 15.27
N ILE A 169 -12.20 -1.88 14.78
CA ILE A 169 -12.93 -0.96 13.88
C ILE A 169 -13.36 -1.71 12.62
N ASN A 170 -12.46 -2.47 12.00
CA ASN A 170 -12.74 -3.23 10.77
C ASN A 170 -13.75 -4.36 10.97
N ILE A 171 -13.78 -5.00 12.15
CA ILE A 171 -14.73 -6.06 12.49
C ILE A 171 -16.11 -5.49 12.82
N PHE A 172 -16.17 -4.30 13.38
CA PHE A 172 -17.42 -3.73 13.88
C PHE A 172 -18.42 -3.45 12.78
N SER A 173 -18.00 -2.73 11.72
CA SER A 173 -18.87 -2.40 10.58
C SER A 173 -18.09 -1.85 9.39
N SER A 174 -18.38 -2.33 8.18
CA SER A 174 -17.87 -1.76 6.93
C SER A 174 -18.32 -0.29 6.75
N HIS A 175 -19.53 0.05 7.20
CA HIS A 175 -20.04 1.43 7.18
C HIS A 175 -19.24 2.37 8.08
N LEU A 176 -18.84 1.91 9.27
CA LEU A 176 -17.99 2.69 10.19
C LEU A 176 -16.61 2.95 9.57
N VAL A 177 -16.03 1.95 8.91
CA VAL A 177 -14.77 2.09 8.17
C VAL A 177 -14.91 3.14 7.05
N ALA A 178 -16.00 3.09 6.28
CA ALA A 178 -16.27 4.08 5.23
C ALA A 178 -16.39 5.49 5.81
N LEU A 179 -17.08 5.65 6.96
CA LEU A 179 -17.20 6.93 7.66
C LEU A 179 -15.83 7.47 8.09
N PHE A 180 -15.00 6.63 8.71
CA PHE A 180 -13.65 7.04 9.14
C PHE A 180 -12.74 7.38 7.96
N ASN A 181 -12.84 6.67 6.84
CA ASN A 181 -12.12 7.05 5.62
C ASN A 181 -12.59 8.42 5.08
N ASN A 182 -13.89 8.70 5.13
CA ASN A 182 -14.41 10.01 4.74
C ASN A 182 -13.87 11.12 5.66
N ILE A 183 -13.88 10.91 6.99
CA ILE A 183 -13.29 11.84 7.98
C ILE A 183 -11.81 12.03 7.71
N SER A 184 -11.10 10.96 7.39
CA SER A 184 -9.67 10.97 7.08
C SER A 184 -9.32 11.91 5.92
N VAL A 185 -10.14 11.97 4.86
CA VAL A 185 -9.89 12.91 3.75
C VAL A 185 -9.87 14.35 4.26
N PHE A 186 -10.85 14.73 5.09
CA PHE A 186 -10.89 16.07 5.69
C PHE A 186 -9.71 16.29 6.63
N TRP A 187 -9.36 15.28 7.46
CA TRP A 187 -8.21 15.35 8.36
C TRP A 187 -6.91 15.59 7.59
N HIS A 188 -6.68 14.87 6.50
CA HIS A 188 -5.49 15.03 5.66
C HIS A 188 -5.47 16.41 4.99
N CYS A 189 -6.57 16.85 4.39
CA CYS A 189 -6.61 18.14 3.71
C CYS A 189 -6.42 19.30 4.70
N VAL A 190 -7.18 19.32 5.79
CA VAL A 190 -7.10 20.38 6.81
C VAL A 190 -5.77 20.28 7.59
N GLY A 191 -5.38 19.08 7.99
CA GLY A 191 -4.12 18.83 8.71
C GLY A 191 -2.90 19.30 7.91
N VAL A 192 -2.83 19.00 6.61
CA VAL A 192 -1.76 19.51 5.74
C VAL A 192 -1.77 21.04 5.67
N LEU A 193 -2.93 21.67 5.50
CA LEU A 193 -3.02 23.13 5.48
C LEU A 193 -2.55 23.76 6.80
N VAL A 194 -2.94 23.16 7.94
CA VAL A 194 -2.49 23.60 9.26
C VAL A 194 -0.99 23.42 9.41
N ILE A 195 -0.44 22.27 9.02
CA ILE A 195 1.02 22.02 9.08
C ILE A 195 1.77 23.00 8.20
N ILE A 196 1.34 23.22 6.95
CA ILE A 196 1.97 24.21 6.07
C ILE A 196 1.89 25.61 6.69
N GLY A 197 0.74 25.99 7.25
CA GLY A 197 0.57 27.27 7.95
C GLY A 197 1.54 27.42 9.13
N ILE A 198 1.67 26.40 9.98
CA ILE A 198 2.63 26.38 11.09
C ILE A 198 4.06 26.53 10.56
N LEU A 199 4.44 25.74 9.55
CA LEU A 199 5.80 25.73 8.99
C LEU A 199 6.16 27.04 8.25
N ILE A 200 5.19 27.83 7.82
CA ILE A 200 5.41 29.15 7.21
C ILE A 200 5.50 30.26 8.28
N ILE A 201 4.71 30.16 9.35
CA ILE A 201 4.51 31.28 10.27
C ILE A 201 5.42 31.18 11.50
N VAL A 202 5.64 29.96 12.03
CA VAL A 202 6.28 29.77 13.34
C VAL A 202 7.80 29.81 13.29
N PRO A 203 8.52 29.21 12.32
CA PRO A 203 9.96 29.33 12.25
C PRO A 203 10.41 30.77 11.99
N ASP A 204 11.41 31.26 12.77
CA ASP A 204 11.96 32.60 12.60
C ASP A 204 12.67 32.80 11.26
N HIS A 205 13.21 31.73 10.70
CA HIS A 205 13.94 31.73 9.45
C HIS A 205 13.54 30.56 8.57
N HIS A 206 13.69 30.74 7.26
CA HIS A 206 13.42 29.72 6.25
C HIS A 206 14.62 29.56 5.32
N GLN A 207 14.78 28.37 4.78
CA GLN A 207 15.77 28.12 3.72
C GLN A 207 15.43 28.95 2.46
N SER A 208 16.47 29.31 1.70
CA SER A 208 16.26 30.01 0.43
C SER A 208 15.63 29.08 -0.61
N ALA A 209 14.89 29.63 -1.57
CA ALA A 209 14.37 28.87 -2.70
C ALA A 209 15.50 28.16 -3.48
N ASN A 210 16.67 28.82 -3.61
CA ASN A 210 17.85 28.21 -4.23
C ASN A 210 18.24 26.93 -3.50
N PHE A 211 18.30 26.93 -2.16
CA PHE A 211 18.60 25.72 -1.37
C PHE A 211 17.57 24.62 -1.65
N VAL A 212 16.27 24.93 -1.52
CA VAL A 212 15.19 23.95 -1.66
C VAL A 212 15.16 23.29 -3.04
N PHE A 213 15.47 24.02 -4.10
CA PHE A 213 15.34 23.52 -5.47
C PHE A 213 16.67 23.10 -6.12
N THR A 214 17.83 23.37 -5.51
CA THR A 214 19.12 23.06 -6.15
C THR A 214 20.10 22.34 -5.25
N GLU A 215 19.89 22.32 -3.91
CA GLU A 215 20.84 21.70 -2.99
C GLU A 215 20.80 20.17 -3.08
N ARG A 216 21.98 19.57 -3.08
CA ARG A 216 22.21 18.13 -3.23
C ARG A 216 22.92 17.61 -1.99
N ILE A 217 22.26 16.80 -1.22
CA ILE A 217 22.84 16.13 -0.04
C ILE A 217 23.11 14.67 -0.41
N ASN A 218 24.28 14.20 -0.02
CA ASN A 218 24.69 12.83 -0.20
C ASN A 218 25.33 12.30 1.08
N ASN A 219 24.55 11.62 1.89
CA ASN A 219 24.99 10.92 3.09
C ASN A 219 25.08 9.40 2.85
N SER A 220 25.04 8.95 1.58
CA SER A 220 25.09 7.53 1.24
C SER A 220 26.47 6.87 1.48
N GLY A 221 27.54 7.65 1.52
CA GLY A 221 28.92 7.13 1.52
C GLY A 221 29.48 6.83 0.13
N PHE A 222 28.66 6.91 -0.93
CA PHE A 222 29.13 6.83 -2.31
C PHE A 222 29.64 8.20 -2.80
N GLY A 223 30.54 8.20 -3.80
CA GLY A 223 31.07 9.44 -4.37
C GLY A 223 30.01 10.28 -5.11
N MET A 224 30.13 11.62 -5.06
CA MET A 224 29.22 12.55 -5.76
C MET A 224 29.12 12.32 -7.28
N GLY A 225 30.09 11.67 -7.91
CA GLY A 225 30.02 11.27 -9.33
C GLY A 225 28.88 10.29 -9.63
N MET A 226 28.39 9.58 -8.60
CA MET A 226 27.25 8.66 -8.72
C MET A 226 25.89 9.32 -8.44
N TYR A 227 25.87 10.63 -8.16
CA TYR A 227 24.66 11.31 -7.68
C TYR A 227 23.44 11.13 -8.60
N TRP A 228 23.56 11.46 -9.88
CA TRP A 228 22.42 11.51 -10.80
C TRP A 228 21.87 10.14 -11.22
N TRP A 229 22.72 9.15 -11.28
CA TRP A 229 22.33 7.84 -11.81
C TRP A 229 22.20 6.74 -10.75
N TYR A 230 22.64 7.00 -9.51
CA TYR A 230 22.53 6.04 -8.43
C TYR A 230 21.90 6.64 -7.16
N ILE A 231 22.51 7.70 -6.60
CA ILE A 231 22.11 8.22 -5.29
C ILE A 231 20.73 8.86 -5.35
N LEU A 232 20.50 9.79 -6.28
CA LEU A 232 19.22 10.46 -6.47
C LEU A 232 18.08 9.45 -6.72
N PRO A 233 18.20 8.47 -7.64
CA PRO A 233 17.15 7.46 -7.82
C PRO A 233 16.79 6.69 -6.56
N THR A 234 17.74 6.37 -5.67
CA THR A 234 17.43 5.72 -4.39
C THR A 234 16.71 6.65 -3.41
N GLY A 235 16.95 7.94 -3.46
CA GLY A 235 16.20 8.96 -2.70
C GLY A 235 14.74 9.11 -3.16
N LEU A 236 14.42 8.79 -4.43
CA LEU A 236 13.06 8.85 -4.98
C LEU A 236 12.11 7.78 -4.39
N LEU A 237 12.64 6.84 -3.60
CA LEU A 237 11.85 5.83 -2.90
C LEU A 237 10.87 6.44 -1.88
N LEU A 238 11.13 7.63 -1.35
CA LEU A 238 10.16 8.43 -0.58
C LEU A 238 8.80 8.47 -1.29
N THR A 239 8.80 8.85 -2.57
CA THR A 239 7.57 9.02 -3.35
C THR A 239 6.90 7.67 -3.64
N MET A 240 7.72 6.66 -3.97
CA MET A 240 7.21 5.31 -4.26
C MET A 240 6.53 4.67 -3.05
N TYR A 241 7.09 4.81 -1.84
CA TYR A 241 6.47 4.32 -0.63
C TYR A 241 5.18 5.09 -0.31
N THR A 242 5.25 6.43 -0.32
CA THR A 242 4.10 7.26 0.04
C THR A 242 2.93 7.05 -0.91
N VAL A 243 3.18 7.03 -2.23
CA VAL A 243 2.13 6.89 -3.26
C VAL A 243 1.94 5.42 -3.60
N THR A 244 1.50 4.65 -2.61
CA THR A 244 1.23 3.20 -2.69
C THR A 244 -0.14 2.89 -2.08
N GLY A 245 -0.78 1.79 -2.45
CA GLY A 245 -2.08 1.36 -1.91
C GLY A 245 -3.30 2.00 -2.55
N TYR A 246 -3.15 2.66 -3.69
CA TYR A 246 -4.27 3.22 -4.46
C TYR A 246 -5.16 2.15 -5.12
N ASP A 247 -4.75 0.89 -5.13
CA ASP A 247 -5.55 -0.28 -5.51
C ASP A 247 -6.67 -0.60 -4.51
N ALA A 248 -6.64 -0.01 -3.32
CA ALA A 248 -7.68 -0.19 -2.29
C ALA A 248 -9.10 0.10 -2.81
N SER A 249 -9.25 1.09 -3.70
CA SER A 249 -10.51 1.37 -4.39
C SER A 249 -11.04 0.16 -5.18
N ALA A 250 -10.15 -0.65 -5.74
CA ALA A 250 -10.54 -1.89 -6.41
C ALA A 250 -10.90 -2.99 -5.41
N HIS A 251 -10.17 -3.13 -4.30
CA HIS A 251 -10.44 -4.14 -3.29
C HIS A 251 -11.79 -3.98 -2.57
N VAL A 252 -12.35 -2.77 -2.55
CA VAL A 252 -13.69 -2.49 -2.02
C VAL A 252 -14.74 -2.31 -3.13
N ALA A 253 -14.45 -2.71 -4.37
CA ALA A 253 -15.37 -2.55 -5.50
C ALA A 253 -16.70 -3.29 -5.27
N GLU A 254 -16.69 -4.49 -4.69
CA GLU A 254 -17.90 -5.26 -4.36
C GLU A 254 -18.74 -4.61 -3.25
N GLU A 255 -18.16 -3.74 -2.41
CA GLU A 255 -18.84 -2.95 -1.39
C GLU A 255 -19.30 -1.56 -1.91
N THR A 256 -18.89 -1.16 -3.13
CA THR A 256 -19.09 0.17 -3.70
C THR A 256 -20.21 0.22 -4.72
N ARG A 257 -21.01 1.30 -4.69
CA ARG A 257 -22.02 1.59 -5.70
C ARG A 257 -21.40 2.16 -6.96
N ASP A 258 -21.97 1.78 -8.14
CA ASP A 258 -21.46 2.20 -9.44
C ASP A 258 -19.96 1.88 -9.59
N ALA A 259 -19.60 0.64 -9.26
CA ALA A 259 -18.25 0.16 -9.02
C ALA A 259 -17.31 0.35 -10.23
N GLU A 260 -17.81 0.16 -11.46
CA GLU A 260 -17.03 0.34 -12.70
C GLU A 260 -16.39 1.72 -12.81
N ILE A 261 -17.13 2.77 -12.45
CA ILE A 261 -16.64 4.15 -12.52
C ILE A 261 -15.99 4.58 -11.21
N SER A 262 -16.56 4.16 -10.07
CA SER A 262 -16.10 4.55 -8.75
C SER A 262 -14.71 4.02 -8.44
N ALA A 263 -14.47 2.72 -8.67
CA ALA A 263 -13.16 2.11 -8.46
C ALA A 263 -12.09 2.72 -9.38
N ALA A 264 -12.40 2.86 -10.68
CA ALA A 264 -11.47 3.49 -11.62
C ALA A 264 -11.07 4.91 -11.22
N LYS A 265 -12.04 5.75 -10.85
CA LYS A 265 -11.78 7.13 -10.42
C LYS A 265 -11.08 7.18 -9.08
N GLY A 266 -11.43 6.32 -8.14
CA GLY A 266 -10.78 6.21 -6.83
C GLY A 266 -9.29 5.95 -6.97
N VAL A 267 -8.89 5.02 -7.82
CA VAL A 267 -7.49 4.68 -8.10
C VAL A 267 -6.68 5.90 -8.56
N TRP A 268 -7.05 6.59 -9.64
CA TRP A 268 -6.18 7.64 -10.17
C TRP A 268 -6.36 9.01 -9.49
N GLN A 269 -7.58 9.34 -9.01
CA GLN A 269 -7.84 10.63 -8.35
C GLN A 269 -7.15 10.73 -6.99
N SER A 270 -7.06 9.62 -6.25
CA SER A 270 -6.32 9.57 -4.99
C SER A 270 -4.83 9.87 -5.21
N VAL A 271 -4.22 9.29 -6.24
CA VAL A 271 -2.83 9.59 -6.61
C VAL A 271 -2.66 11.06 -7.02
N ALA A 272 -3.53 11.58 -7.88
CA ALA A 272 -3.41 12.95 -8.38
C ALA A 272 -3.54 14.00 -7.26
N LEU A 273 -4.51 13.82 -6.36
CA LEU A 273 -4.71 14.75 -5.23
C LEU A 273 -3.56 14.64 -4.23
N SER A 274 -3.14 13.43 -3.87
CA SER A 274 -2.01 13.21 -2.95
C SER A 274 -0.69 13.73 -3.52
N ALA A 275 -0.47 13.62 -4.83
CA ALA A 275 0.69 14.20 -5.50
C ALA A 275 0.78 15.71 -5.29
N LEU A 276 -0.35 16.41 -5.46
CA LEU A 276 -0.42 17.86 -5.31
C LEU A 276 -0.20 18.29 -3.84
N ILE A 277 -0.97 17.69 -2.91
CA ILE A 277 -0.93 18.08 -1.48
C ILE A 277 0.42 17.68 -0.85
N GLY A 278 0.92 16.49 -1.19
CA GLY A 278 2.21 16.00 -0.70
C GLY A 278 3.39 16.87 -1.15
N TRP A 279 3.34 17.41 -2.37
CA TRP A 279 4.39 18.32 -2.83
C TRP A 279 4.47 19.57 -1.97
N PHE A 280 3.33 20.21 -1.69
CA PHE A 280 3.32 21.42 -0.88
C PHE A 280 3.78 21.17 0.58
N VAL A 281 3.37 20.07 1.21
CA VAL A 281 3.83 19.76 2.56
C VAL A 281 5.33 19.45 2.60
N LEU A 282 5.84 18.71 1.62
CA LEU A 282 7.27 18.42 1.52
C LEU A 282 8.11 19.68 1.30
N LEU A 283 7.65 20.60 0.45
CA LEU A 283 8.31 21.89 0.28
C LEU A 283 8.32 22.68 1.59
N ALA A 284 7.16 22.77 2.30
CA ALA A 284 7.08 23.48 3.57
C ALA A 284 8.06 22.89 4.63
N ILE A 285 8.15 21.56 4.74
CA ILE A 285 9.12 20.88 5.62
C ILE A 285 10.55 21.25 5.22
N THR A 286 10.86 21.23 3.92
CA THR A 286 12.22 21.52 3.43
C THR A 286 12.60 22.99 3.63
N PHE A 287 11.67 23.92 3.46
CA PHE A 287 11.90 25.34 3.77
C PHE A 287 12.16 25.58 5.25
N ALA A 288 11.56 24.79 6.15
CA ALA A 288 11.76 24.89 7.60
C ALA A 288 13.08 24.25 8.10
N ALA A 289 13.81 23.50 7.27
CA ALA A 289 15.06 22.83 7.64
C ALA A 289 16.26 23.80 7.71
N THR A 290 16.24 24.75 8.64
CA THR A 290 17.21 25.85 8.72
C THR A 290 18.50 25.49 9.47
N ASP A 291 18.42 24.72 10.54
CA ASP A 291 19.59 24.21 11.26
C ASP A 291 20.07 22.88 10.66
N LEU A 292 20.88 22.97 9.61
CA LEU A 292 21.42 21.80 8.91
C LEU A 292 22.27 20.89 9.80
N LYS A 293 22.90 21.45 10.85
CA LYS A 293 23.71 20.66 11.77
C LYS A 293 22.83 19.78 12.66
N ALA A 294 21.76 20.35 13.21
CA ALA A 294 20.77 19.62 14.00
C ALA A 294 20.03 18.59 13.12
N VAL A 295 19.59 19.00 11.93
CA VAL A 295 18.89 18.12 11.00
C VAL A 295 19.74 16.91 10.59
N ASN A 296 20.99 17.12 10.17
CA ASN A 296 21.89 16.03 9.79
C ASN A 296 22.30 15.18 11.01
N GLY A 297 22.50 15.79 12.18
CA GLY A 297 22.76 15.09 13.44
C GLY A 297 21.61 14.20 13.87
N GLY A 298 20.36 14.59 13.57
CA GLY A 298 19.14 13.80 13.75
C GLY A 298 18.79 12.88 12.58
N GLY A 299 19.74 12.58 11.69
CA GLY A 299 19.54 11.65 10.57
C GLY A 299 18.62 12.16 9.46
N GLY A 300 18.39 13.48 9.35
CA GLY A 300 17.50 14.08 8.36
C GLY A 300 16.02 13.84 8.64
N THR A 301 15.65 13.50 9.88
CA THR A 301 14.25 13.22 10.25
C THR A 301 13.41 14.49 10.30
N THR A 302 12.13 14.36 9.99
CA THR A 302 11.16 15.46 10.13
C THR A 302 11.07 15.94 11.57
N LEU A 303 11.21 15.04 12.54
CA LEU A 303 11.27 15.39 13.96
C LEU A 303 12.44 16.33 14.26
N ALA A 304 13.66 16.04 13.77
CA ALA A 304 14.82 16.90 13.96
C ALA A 304 14.61 18.29 13.33
N ILE A 305 13.95 18.36 12.17
CA ILE A 305 13.58 19.63 11.54
C ILE A 305 12.63 20.41 12.44
N PHE A 306 11.55 19.79 12.92
CA PHE A 306 10.55 20.51 13.74
C PHE A 306 11.12 20.96 15.08
N GLN A 307 11.90 20.12 15.77
CA GLN A 307 12.53 20.47 17.05
C GLN A 307 13.56 21.58 16.92
N SER A 308 14.24 21.69 15.77
CA SER A 308 15.21 22.75 15.52
C SER A 308 14.59 24.05 14.99
N ALA A 309 13.44 23.96 14.34
CA ALA A 309 12.78 25.11 13.69
C ALA A 309 11.73 25.82 14.56
N MET A 310 11.21 25.16 15.60
CA MET A 310 10.11 25.70 16.40
C MET A 310 10.14 25.20 17.86
N SER A 311 9.29 25.79 18.73
CA SER A 311 9.15 25.34 20.11
C SER A 311 8.52 23.93 20.17
N SER A 312 8.73 23.21 21.29
CA SER A 312 8.23 21.85 21.51
C SER A 312 6.71 21.74 21.27
N GLY A 313 5.91 22.69 21.75
CA GLY A 313 4.45 22.63 21.60
C GLY A 313 3.98 22.70 20.14
N TRP A 314 4.66 23.44 19.28
CA TRP A 314 4.36 23.46 17.83
C TRP A 314 4.83 22.16 17.15
N ALA A 315 6.02 21.67 17.50
CA ALA A 315 6.53 20.40 16.99
C ALA A 315 5.59 19.24 17.35
N GLU A 316 5.15 19.18 18.62
CA GLU A 316 4.17 18.21 19.12
C GLU A 316 2.85 18.27 18.32
N THR A 317 2.34 19.47 18.06
CA THR A 317 1.11 19.66 17.29
C THR A 317 1.23 19.10 15.88
N VAL A 318 2.33 19.38 15.19
CA VAL A 318 2.59 18.86 13.83
C VAL A 318 2.70 17.34 13.84
N ILE A 319 3.45 16.78 14.80
CA ILE A 319 3.62 15.33 14.93
C ILE A 319 2.29 14.65 15.27
N LEU A 320 1.47 15.22 16.15
CA LEU A 320 0.17 14.68 16.52
C LEU A 320 -0.81 14.66 15.33
N ILE A 321 -0.85 15.72 14.53
CA ILE A 321 -1.66 15.77 13.31
C ILE A 321 -1.24 14.65 12.36
N SER A 322 0.07 14.44 12.19
CA SER A 322 0.63 13.35 11.39
C SER A 322 0.27 11.98 11.97
N ALA A 323 0.45 11.76 13.29
CA ALA A 323 0.15 10.49 13.96
C ALA A 323 -1.32 10.06 13.78
N ILE A 324 -2.26 11.00 13.91
CA ILE A 324 -3.69 10.74 13.68
C ILE A 324 -3.94 10.39 12.20
N GLY A 325 -3.28 11.08 11.26
CA GLY A 325 -3.33 10.75 9.84
C GLY A 325 -2.82 9.33 9.55
N GLN A 326 -1.72 8.94 10.20
CA GLN A 326 -1.15 7.59 10.11
C GLN A 326 -2.11 6.52 10.70
N PHE A 327 -2.79 6.82 11.80
CA PHE A 327 -3.80 5.94 12.38
C PHE A 327 -4.93 5.65 11.38
N PHE A 328 -5.48 6.67 10.70
CA PHE A 328 -6.46 6.45 9.65
C PHE A 328 -5.89 5.62 8.48
N CYS A 329 -4.64 5.88 8.10
CA CYS A 329 -3.95 5.13 7.06
C CYS A 329 -3.86 3.64 7.40
N GLY A 330 -3.37 3.28 8.60
CA GLY A 330 -3.26 1.90 9.04
C GLY A 330 -4.61 1.18 9.10
N MET A 331 -5.66 1.86 9.58
CA MET A 331 -7.03 1.33 9.56
C MET A 331 -7.47 0.96 8.13
N ALA A 332 -7.22 1.84 7.16
CA ALA A 332 -7.57 1.61 5.76
C ALA A 332 -6.71 0.49 5.12
N CYS A 333 -5.44 0.39 5.51
CA CYS A 333 -4.55 -0.70 5.09
C CYS A 333 -5.07 -2.06 5.56
N VAL A 334 -5.55 -2.18 6.81
CA VAL A 334 -6.18 -3.40 7.34
C VAL A 334 -7.44 -3.74 6.54
N THR A 335 -8.23 -2.74 6.14
CA THR A 335 -9.41 -2.95 5.29
C THR A 335 -9.01 -3.59 3.96
N SER A 336 -8.10 -2.96 3.21
CA SER A 336 -7.64 -3.44 1.91
C SER A 336 -7.01 -4.84 2.01
N CYS A 337 -6.12 -5.04 3.00
CA CYS A 337 -5.46 -6.32 3.24
C CYS A 337 -6.45 -7.45 3.52
N SER A 338 -7.42 -7.21 4.40
CA SER A 338 -8.42 -8.23 4.77
C SER A 338 -9.35 -8.61 3.62
N ARG A 339 -9.72 -7.67 2.73
CA ARG A 339 -10.52 -7.96 1.53
C ARG A 339 -9.72 -8.77 0.52
N THR A 340 -8.45 -8.44 0.33
CA THR A 340 -7.55 -9.23 -0.52
C THR A 340 -7.34 -10.64 0.06
N PHE A 341 -7.12 -10.76 1.37
CA PHE A 341 -6.96 -12.05 2.03
C PHE A 341 -8.23 -12.91 1.90
N PHE A 342 -9.41 -12.31 2.12
CA PHE A 342 -10.70 -12.94 1.90
C PHE A 342 -10.84 -13.43 0.46
N ALA A 343 -10.62 -12.58 -0.53
CA ALA A 343 -10.80 -12.90 -1.94
C ALA A 343 -9.86 -14.04 -2.40
N LEU A 344 -8.58 -13.98 -2.04
CA LEU A 344 -7.62 -15.06 -2.32
C LEU A 344 -8.02 -16.39 -1.64
N SER A 345 -8.62 -16.30 -0.45
CA SER A 345 -9.06 -17.48 0.30
C SER A 345 -10.35 -18.06 -0.28
N ARG A 346 -11.30 -17.21 -0.69
CA ARG A 346 -12.49 -17.62 -1.45
C ARG A 346 -12.09 -18.45 -2.67
N ASP A 347 -11.05 -18.00 -3.38
CA ASP A 347 -10.51 -18.67 -4.56
C ASP A 347 -9.52 -19.80 -4.24
N ARG A 348 -9.43 -20.26 -2.99
CA ARG A 348 -8.61 -21.39 -2.52
C ARG A 348 -7.10 -21.25 -2.74
N MET A 349 -6.61 -20.03 -2.83
CA MET A 349 -5.17 -19.77 -2.99
C MET A 349 -4.38 -19.86 -1.68
N THR A 350 -5.04 -19.71 -0.52
CA THR A 350 -4.38 -19.64 0.79
C THR A 350 -4.55 -20.94 1.60
N PRO A 351 -3.57 -21.30 2.46
CA PRO A 351 -3.77 -22.35 3.45
C PRO A 351 -4.90 -21.96 4.42
N GLY A 352 -5.74 -22.94 4.80
CA GLY A 352 -6.87 -22.66 5.71
C GLY A 352 -7.95 -21.77 5.10
N ASN A 353 -8.10 -21.78 3.81
CA ASN A 353 -8.99 -20.93 3.02
C ASN A 353 -10.43 -20.86 3.55
N ARG A 354 -11.00 -21.97 4.07
CA ARG A 354 -12.35 -22.00 4.64
C ARG A 354 -12.51 -21.02 5.82
N LEU A 355 -11.47 -20.87 6.64
CA LEU A 355 -11.48 -19.93 7.77
C LEU A 355 -11.48 -18.48 7.27
N TRP A 356 -10.53 -18.16 6.39
CA TRP A 356 -10.32 -16.79 5.93
C TRP A 356 -11.37 -16.30 4.95
N ALA A 357 -12.04 -17.22 4.23
CA ALA A 357 -13.17 -16.93 3.34
C ALA A 357 -14.53 -16.82 4.05
N SER A 358 -14.57 -16.97 5.38
CA SER A 358 -15.81 -16.85 6.12
C SER A 358 -16.26 -15.39 6.29
N VAL A 359 -17.50 -15.09 5.98
CA VAL A 359 -18.13 -13.78 6.18
C VAL A 359 -19.11 -13.86 7.34
N ASN A 360 -19.07 -12.90 8.25
CA ASN A 360 -20.06 -12.80 9.32
C ASN A 360 -21.40 -12.32 8.74
N GLY A 361 -22.40 -13.17 8.71
CA GLY A 361 -23.69 -12.88 8.09
C GLY A 361 -24.43 -11.66 8.66
N ALA A 362 -24.26 -11.34 9.94
CA ALA A 362 -24.89 -10.18 10.57
C ALA A 362 -24.20 -8.85 10.22
N ARG A 363 -22.90 -8.88 9.90
CA ARG A 363 -22.07 -7.68 9.67
C ARG A 363 -21.60 -7.53 8.22
N GLY A 364 -21.68 -8.59 7.41
CA GLY A 364 -21.16 -8.60 6.03
C GLY A 364 -19.65 -8.33 5.94
N VAL A 365 -18.85 -8.81 6.94
CA VAL A 365 -17.43 -8.53 7.06
C VAL A 365 -16.64 -9.82 7.25
N PRO A 366 -15.47 -10.00 6.59
CA PRO A 366 -14.62 -11.19 6.73
C PRO A 366 -13.76 -11.11 8.01
N VAL A 367 -14.37 -11.36 9.18
CA VAL A 367 -13.75 -11.20 10.51
C VAL A 367 -12.44 -11.98 10.65
N ALA A 368 -12.41 -13.24 10.21
CA ALA A 368 -11.20 -14.07 10.30
C ALA A 368 -10.06 -13.48 9.46
N ALA A 369 -10.33 -12.99 8.26
CA ALA A 369 -9.33 -12.35 7.42
C ALA A 369 -8.81 -11.04 8.03
N VAL A 370 -9.65 -10.24 8.71
CA VAL A 370 -9.22 -9.04 9.44
C VAL A 370 -8.23 -9.41 10.55
N VAL A 371 -8.60 -10.37 11.41
CA VAL A 371 -7.72 -10.83 12.49
C VAL A 371 -6.44 -11.43 11.95
N GLY A 372 -6.54 -12.28 10.90
CA GLY A 372 -5.40 -12.90 10.26
C GLY A 372 -4.42 -11.87 9.67
N SER A 373 -4.91 -10.81 9.03
CA SER A 373 -4.09 -9.73 8.50
C SER A 373 -3.30 -9.01 9.60
N CYS A 374 -3.97 -8.67 10.71
CA CYS A 374 -3.31 -8.01 11.85
C CYS A 374 -2.29 -8.93 12.55
N VAL A 375 -2.62 -10.21 12.75
CA VAL A 375 -1.69 -11.19 13.34
C VAL A 375 -0.45 -11.38 12.46
N LEU A 376 -0.62 -11.54 11.15
CA LEU A 376 0.50 -11.68 10.22
C LEU A 376 1.35 -10.40 10.18
N ALA A 377 0.75 -9.21 10.20
CA ALA A 377 1.47 -7.94 10.30
C ALA A 377 2.26 -7.86 11.61
N GLY A 378 1.70 -8.30 12.73
CA GLY A 378 2.41 -8.42 14.01
C GLY A 378 3.62 -9.34 13.94
N ILE A 379 3.47 -10.51 13.34
CA ILE A 379 4.56 -11.50 13.20
C ILE A 379 5.71 -10.97 12.35
N ILE A 380 5.43 -10.38 11.18
CA ILE A 380 6.49 -9.86 10.31
C ILE A 380 7.15 -8.60 10.86
N SER A 381 6.56 -7.97 11.88
CA SER A 381 7.16 -6.82 12.59
C SER A 381 8.10 -7.22 13.73
N LEU A 382 8.17 -8.50 14.12
CA LEU A 382 9.07 -8.96 15.20
C LEU A 382 10.55 -8.57 14.98
N PRO A 383 11.10 -8.57 13.74
CA PRO A 383 12.47 -8.08 13.51
C PRO A 383 12.68 -6.62 13.89
N ALA A 384 11.63 -5.82 14.02
CA ALA A 384 11.71 -4.43 14.47
C ALA A 384 12.13 -4.29 15.95
N LEU A 385 12.01 -5.35 16.74
CA LEU A 385 12.49 -5.39 18.14
C LEU A 385 14.02 -5.44 18.23
N SER A 386 14.71 -5.79 17.13
CA SER A 386 16.17 -5.85 17.06
C SER A 386 16.68 -4.63 16.32
N GLY A 387 17.28 -3.69 17.04
CA GLY A 387 17.94 -2.52 16.48
C GLY A 387 19.46 -2.71 16.41
N ASN A 388 20.13 -1.88 15.59
CA ASN A 388 21.58 -1.73 15.64
C ASN A 388 22.00 -0.95 16.91
N ALA A 389 23.30 -0.68 17.06
CA ALA A 389 23.83 0.07 18.21
C ALA A 389 23.23 1.50 18.37
N ALA A 390 22.62 2.05 17.31
CA ALA A 390 21.91 3.33 17.33
C ALA A 390 20.37 3.16 17.52
N GLY A 391 19.88 1.98 17.84
CA GLY A 391 18.44 1.70 18.03
C GLY A 391 17.64 1.69 16.73
N VAL A 392 18.28 1.60 15.56
CA VAL A 392 17.59 1.59 14.27
C VAL A 392 17.28 0.14 13.86
N PRO A 393 16.01 -0.23 13.60
CA PRO A 393 15.62 -1.60 13.25
C PRO A 393 15.93 -1.92 11.77
N ILE A 394 17.19 -2.16 11.43
CA ILE A 394 17.66 -2.35 10.04
C ILE A 394 16.89 -3.46 9.31
N ALA A 395 16.68 -4.61 9.94
CA ALA A 395 15.97 -5.72 9.34
C ALA A 395 14.49 -5.38 9.01
N PHE A 396 13.90 -4.44 9.74
CA PHE A 396 12.53 -4.01 9.49
C PHE A 396 12.39 -3.18 8.19
N PHE A 397 13.44 -2.51 7.74
CA PHE A 397 13.39 -1.81 6.45
C PHE A 397 13.19 -2.76 5.25
N ALA A 398 13.54 -4.05 5.41
CA ALA A 398 13.17 -5.04 4.42
C ALA A 398 11.65 -5.23 4.34
N VAL A 399 10.93 -5.16 5.46
CA VAL A 399 9.46 -5.21 5.48
C VAL A 399 8.86 -4.00 4.74
N VAL A 400 9.40 -2.79 4.95
CA VAL A 400 9.02 -1.59 4.19
C VAL A 400 9.17 -1.81 2.69
N SER A 401 10.31 -2.37 2.28
CA SER A 401 10.62 -2.61 0.87
C SER A 401 9.74 -3.71 0.26
N ILE A 402 9.41 -4.77 1.01
CA ILE A 402 8.45 -5.81 0.58
C ILE A 402 7.09 -5.20 0.29
N GLY A 403 6.62 -4.27 1.16
CA GLY A 403 5.38 -3.56 0.95
C GLY A 403 5.33 -2.90 -0.43
N VAL A 404 6.35 -2.11 -0.75
CA VAL A 404 6.42 -1.38 -2.03
C VAL A 404 6.64 -2.32 -3.21
N LEU A 405 7.64 -3.20 -3.16
CA LEU A 405 7.95 -4.11 -4.27
C LEU A 405 6.83 -5.08 -4.56
N GLY A 406 6.21 -5.64 -3.50
CA GLY A 406 5.10 -6.56 -3.63
C GLY A 406 3.92 -5.90 -4.34
N LEU A 407 3.52 -4.71 -3.89
CA LEU A 407 2.39 -3.99 -4.48
C LEU A 407 2.67 -3.52 -5.90
N TYR A 408 3.79 -2.83 -6.16
CA TYR A 408 4.06 -2.36 -7.52
C TYR A 408 4.25 -3.50 -8.52
N THR A 409 4.83 -4.64 -8.10
CA THR A 409 4.89 -5.82 -8.96
C THR A 409 3.51 -6.39 -9.22
N ALA A 410 2.64 -6.45 -8.21
CA ALA A 410 1.25 -6.87 -8.39
C ALA A 410 0.45 -5.93 -9.29
N TYR A 411 0.72 -4.61 -9.25
CA TYR A 411 0.07 -3.62 -10.12
C TYR A 411 0.51 -3.74 -11.57
N VAL A 412 1.81 -3.93 -11.79
CA VAL A 412 2.36 -3.89 -13.14
C VAL A 412 2.06 -5.15 -13.95
N ILE A 413 1.87 -6.30 -13.31
CA ILE A 413 1.53 -7.55 -14.01
C ILE A 413 0.23 -7.41 -14.84
N PRO A 414 -0.92 -7.03 -14.29
CA PRO A 414 -2.13 -6.84 -15.09
C PRO A 414 -2.01 -5.68 -16.09
N VAL A 415 -1.23 -4.63 -15.79
CA VAL A 415 -0.96 -3.54 -16.73
C VAL A 415 -0.18 -4.04 -17.96
N TYR A 416 0.86 -4.87 -17.74
CA TYR A 416 1.60 -5.53 -18.81
C TYR A 416 0.70 -6.45 -19.63
N LEU A 417 -0.12 -7.26 -18.99
CA LEU A 417 -1.04 -8.18 -19.64
C LEU A 417 -2.10 -7.43 -20.45
N ARG A 418 -2.62 -6.31 -19.92
CA ARG A 418 -3.51 -5.41 -20.64
C ARG A 418 -2.83 -4.83 -21.89
N TRP A 419 -1.59 -4.37 -21.78
CA TRP A 419 -0.81 -3.90 -22.94
C TRP A 419 -0.65 -4.99 -23.99
N ARG A 420 -0.32 -6.21 -23.56
CA ARG A 420 -0.16 -7.37 -24.43
C ARG A 420 -1.48 -7.81 -25.11
N ALA A 421 -2.61 -7.63 -24.43
CA ALA A 421 -3.94 -7.94 -24.99
C ALA A 421 -4.29 -6.99 -26.16
N GLY A 422 -3.74 -5.78 -26.18
CA GLY A 422 -3.93 -4.81 -27.25
C GLY A 422 -5.40 -4.45 -27.46
N ASP A 423 -5.82 -4.43 -28.71
CA ASP A 423 -7.19 -4.07 -29.11
C ASP A 423 -8.23 -5.19 -28.79
N ARG A 424 -7.80 -6.37 -28.35
CA ARG A 424 -8.68 -7.46 -27.90
C ARG A 424 -9.27 -7.24 -26.51
N PHE A 425 -8.73 -6.29 -25.74
CA PHE A 425 -9.23 -5.98 -24.41
C PHE A 425 -10.62 -5.34 -24.48
N LYS A 426 -11.57 -5.89 -23.73
CA LYS A 426 -12.91 -5.33 -23.56
C LYS A 426 -12.85 -4.18 -22.54
N GLN A 427 -13.02 -2.96 -23.02
CA GLN A 427 -12.98 -1.77 -22.19
C GLN A 427 -14.22 -1.66 -21.30
N GLY A 428 -14.03 -1.20 -20.06
CA GLY A 428 -15.12 -0.83 -19.14
C GLY A 428 -15.67 0.57 -19.45
N ALA A 429 -16.58 1.02 -18.59
CA ALA A 429 -17.21 2.34 -18.68
C ALA A 429 -16.21 3.51 -18.61
N TRP A 430 -15.10 3.33 -17.86
CA TRP A 430 -13.96 4.24 -17.86
C TRP A 430 -12.79 3.59 -18.60
N ASN A 431 -12.19 4.28 -19.56
CA ASN A 431 -11.11 3.72 -20.37
C ASN A 431 -10.13 4.80 -20.87
N LEU A 432 -8.96 4.36 -21.31
CA LEU A 432 -7.88 5.21 -21.79
C LEU A 432 -7.98 5.55 -23.29
N GLY A 433 -8.96 4.99 -24.02
CA GLY A 433 -8.99 5.05 -25.48
C GLY A 433 -7.68 4.49 -26.05
N ASN A 434 -7.02 5.23 -26.92
CA ASN A 434 -5.73 4.80 -27.52
C ASN A 434 -4.50 5.13 -26.66
N LYS A 435 -4.67 5.81 -25.53
CA LYS A 435 -3.54 6.25 -24.67
C LYS A 435 -2.83 5.09 -23.98
N TRP A 436 -3.49 3.94 -23.79
CA TRP A 436 -2.88 2.73 -23.23
C TRP A 436 -1.62 2.28 -23.97
N ARG A 437 -1.50 2.58 -25.27
CA ARG A 437 -0.37 2.15 -26.11
C ARG A 437 0.97 2.72 -25.64
N TRP A 438 0.97 3.87 -24.98
CA TRP A 438 2.17 4.50 -24.45
C TRP A 438 2.18 4.59 -22.91
N LEU A 439 1.02 4.69 -22.24
CA LEU A 439 0.94 4.73 -20.79
C LEU A 439 1.39 3.41 -20.15
N ASN A 440 0.88 2.28 -20.64
CA ASN A 440 1.20 0.98 -20.08
C ASN A 440 2.70 0.63 -20.19
N PRO A 441 3.39 0.79 -21.33
CA PRO A 441 4.85 0.55 -21.38
C PRO A 441 5.64 1.46 -20.44
N ILE A 442 5.28 2.76 -20.31
CA ILE A 442 5.94 3.66 -19.36
C ILE A 442 5.77 3.12 -17.94
N ALA A 443 4.56 2.73 -17.56
CA ALA A 443 4.28 2.14 -16.26
C ALA A 443 5.12 0.87 -15.99
N VAL A 444 5.21 -0.03 -16.97
CA VAL A 444 5.97 -1.29 -16.87
C VAL A 444 7.47 -1.01 -16.72
N ILE A 445 8.03 -0.16 -17.57
CA ILE A 445 9.47 0.18 -17.52
C ILE A 445 9.80 0.85 -16.17
N TRP A 446 8.96 1.77 -15.70
CA TRP A 446 9.16 2.45 -14.43
C TRP A 446 9.21 1.48 -13.25
N VAL A 447 8.25 0.57 -13.15
CA VAL A 447 8.21 -0.40 -12.05
C VAL A 447 9.40 -1.35 -12.09
N ILE A 448 9.84 -1.78 -13.28
CA ILE A 448 11.05 -2.61 -13.40
C ILE A 448 12.28 -1.84 -12.92
N LEU A 449 12.48 -0.60 -13.38
CA LEU A 449 13.64 0.21 -12.99
C LEU A 449 13.66 0.48 -11.48
N THR A 450 12.55 0.90 -10.91
CA THR A 450 12.46 1.17 -9.47
C THR A 450 12.64 -0.09 -8.63
N SER A 451 12.14 -1.24 -9.09
CA SER A 451 12.36 -2.53 -8.40
C SER A 451 13.83 -2.91 -8.36
N ILE A 452 14.60 -2.60 -9.40
CA ILE A 452 16.05 -2.80 -9.41
C ILE A 452 16.70 -1.88 -8.35
N TYR A 453 16.37 -0.58 -8.34
CA TYR A 453 16.94 0.36 -7.37
C TYR A 453 16.61 0.00 -5.92
N PHE A 454 15.41 -0.51 -5.63
CA PHE A 454 15.05 -0.99 -4.29
C PHE A 454 15.90 -2.18 -3.81
N CYS A 455 16.43 -2.96 -4.75
CA CYS A 455 17.29 -4.10 -4.44
C CYS A 455 18.77 -3.75 -4.30
N LEU A 456 19.18 -2.52 -4.67
CA LEU A 456 20.57 -2.09 -4.60
C LEU A 456 20.95 -1.57 -3.19
N PRO A 457 22.23 -1.56 -2.81
CA PRO A 457 22.69 -0.97 -1.55
C PRO A 457 22.37 0.52 -1.48
N PHE A 458 21.71 0.98 -0.41
CA PHE A 458 21.41 2.41 -0.22
C PHE A 458 22.60 3.18 0.33
N TYR A 459 23.42 2.51 1.12
CA TYR A 459 24.60 3.10 1.78
C TYR A 459 25.84 2.30 1.42
N GLY A 460 26.97 2.95 1.24
CA GLY A 460 28.25 2.33 0.92
C GLY A 460 29.33 2.74 1.90
N PRO A 461 30.48 2.06 1.92
CA PRO A 461 30.76 0.75 1.33
C PRO A 461 30.22 -0.43 2.17
N ALA A 462 29.87 -0.20 3.46
CA ALA A 462 29.47 -1.26 4.41
C ALA A 462 28.20 -2.05 3.99
N ALA A 463 27.32 -1.47 3.17
CA ALA A 463 26.15 -2.16 2.64
C ALA A 463 26.42 -2.99 1.36
N VAL A 464 27.63 -2.89 0.81
CA VAL A 464 28.01 -3.52 -0.47
C VAL A 464 28.62 -4.89 -0.20
N TRP A 465 27.90 -5.96 -0.50
CA TRP A 465 28.24 -7.33 -0.11
C TRP A 465 29.54 -7.91 -0.72
N TRP A 466 30.12 -7.23 -1.70
CA TRP A 466 31.45 -7.59 -2.27
C TRP A 466 32.57 -6.65 -1.78
N ASP A 467 32.29 -5.71 -0.87
CA ASP A 467 33.29 -4.84 -0.25
C ASP A 467 33.87 -5.51 1.00
N SER A 468 35.15 -5.30 1.26
CA SER A 468 35.85 -5.84 2.42
C SER A 468 35.35 -5.28 3.77
N SER A 469 34.68 -4.14 3.75
CA SER A 469 34.07 -3.49 4.91
C SER A 469 32.59 -3.86 5.12
N PHE A 470 32.08 -4.88 4.39
CA PHE A 470 30.67 -5.27 4.48
C PHE A 470 30.24 -5.60 5.91
N ASP A 471 29.13 -5.00 6.32
CA ASP A 471 28.47 -5.24 7.60
C ASP A 471 27.00 -5.58 7.37
N TRP A 472 26.56 -6.71 7.91
CA TRP A 472 25.14 -7.13 7.88
C TRP A 472 24.19 -6.08 8.49
N ASN A 473 24.66 -5.27 9.45
CA ASN A 473 23.86 -4.20 10.05
C ASN A 473 23.64 -2.99 9.11
N ALA A 474 24.36 -2.91 8.00
CA ALA A 474 24.17 -1.88 6.97
C ALA A 474 23.51 -2.46 5.69
N ALA A 475 23.35 -3.79 5.62
CA ALA A 475 22.92 -4.47 4.41
C ALA A 475 21.47 -4.15 4.03
N ASN A 476 21.21 -4.03 2.71
CA ASN A 476 19.85 -4.02 2.20
C ASN A 476 19.34 -5.46 2.09
N PHE A 477 18.49 -5.87 3.02
CA PHE A 477 17.89 -7.22 3.04
C PHE A 477 16.78 -7.43 2.00
N THR A 478 16.35 -6.40 1.30
CA THR A 478 15.25 -6.46 0.34
C THR A 478 15.40 -7.56 -0.72
N PRO A 479 16.54 -7.69 -1.45
CA PRO A 479 16.68 -8.72 -2.47
C PRO A 479 16.67 -10.14 -1.87
N LEU A 480 17.23 -10.32 -0.67
CA LEU A 480 17.23 -11.61 0.02
C LEU A 480 15.80 -12.04 0.37
N VAL A 481 15.05 -11.14 1.04
CA VAL A 481 13.70 -11.48 1.51
C VAL A 481 12.74 -11.65 0.33
N MET A 482 12.79 -10.77 -0.68
CA MET A 482 11.99 -10.93 -1.89
C MET A 482 12.34 -12.20 -2.65
N GLY A 483 13.61 -12.55 -2.73
CA GLY A 483 14.07 -13.79 -3.34
C GLY A 483 13.51 -15.02 -2.61
N VAL A 484 13.59 -15.06 -1.29
CA VAL A 484 13.02 -16.13 -0.46
C VAL A 484 11.51 -16.26 -0.65
N LEU A 485 10.77 -15.12 -0.65
CA LEU A 485 9.33 -15.12 -0.87
C LEU A 485 8.97 -15.65 -2.27
N LEU A 486 9.65 -15.18 -3.31
CA LEU A 486 9.40 -15.66 -4.69
C LEU A 486 9.71 -17.15 -4.83
N VAL A 487 10.79 -17.63 -4.22
CA VAL A 487 11.12 -19.07 -4.20
C VAL A 487 10.05 -19.86 -3.47
N ALA A 488 9.59 -19.40 -2.30
CA ALA A 488 8.53 -20.08 -1.53
C ALA A 488 7.20 -20.16 -2.32
N ILE A 489 6.78 -19.04 -2.95
CA ILE A 489 5.58 -18.98 -3.79
C ILE A 489 5.71 -19.93 -4.99
N THR A 490 6.91 -19.99 -5.59
CA THR A 490 7.20 -20.87 -6.73
C THR A 490 7.21 -22.35 -6.32
N ILE A 491 7.83 -22.68 -5.19
CA ILE A 491 7.79 -24.05 -4.64
C ILE A 491 6.35 -24.47 -4.37
N ALA A 492 5.53 -23.62 -3.73
CA ALA A 492 4.12 -23.90 -3.46
C ALA A 492 3.33 -24.15 -4.75
N TRP A 493 3.61 -23.38 -5.81
CA TRP A 493 3.01 -23.60 -7.12
C TRP A 493 3.32 -24.99 -7.66
N PHE A 494 4.59 -25.39 -7.71
CA PHE A 494 4.98 -26.68 -8.25
C PHE A 494 4.69 -27.87 -7.30
N ALA A 495 4.60 -27.65 -6.00
CA ALA A 495 4.25 -28.66 -5.00
C ALA A 495 2.78 -29.14 -5.06
N GLY A 496 1.96 -28.54 -5.94
CA GLY A 496 0.60 -29.04 -6.19
C GLY A 496 -0.44 -27.96 -6.42
N MET A 497 -0.13 -26.68 -6.17
CA MET A 497 -1.11 -25.59 -6.41
C MET A 497 -1.41 -25.42 -7.90
N ASN A 498 -0.47 -25.69 -8.80
CA ASN A 498 -0.69 -25.71 -10.25
C ASN A 498 -1.78 -26.71 -10.71
N LYS A 499 -2.02 -27.76 -9.92
CA LYS A 499 -3.08 -28.75 -10.17
C LYS A 499 -4.41 -28.35 -9.53
N ARG A 500 -4.38 -27.65 -8.39
CA ARG A 500 -5.55 -27.28 -7.58
C ARG A 500 -6.13 -25.95 -7.99
N TYR A 501 -5.29 -24.93 -8.20
CA TYR A 501 -5.71 -23.60 -8.60
C TYR A 501 -5.77 -23.48 -10.12
N LYS A 502 -6.97 -23.25 -10.66
CA LYS A 502 -7.21 -23.10 -12.10
C LYS A 502 -7.69 -21.68 -12.47
N GLY A 503 -7.63 -20.77 -11.52
CA GLY A 503 -8.14 -19.40 -11.60
C GLY A 503 -9.16 -19.13 -10.51
N PRO A 504 -9.68 -17.89 -10.42
CA PRO A 504 -10.74 -17.52 -9.49
C PRO A 504 -11.97 -18.42 -9.64
N LEU A 505 -12.53 -18.81 -8.50
CA LEU A 505 -13.71 -19.67 -8.47
C LEU A 505 -14.95 -18.82 -8.70
N ARG A 506 -15.66 -19.11 -9.77
CA ARG A 506 -16.99 -18.50 -10.02
C ARG A 506 -17.99 -19.15 -9.09
N THR A 507 -18.62 -18.35 -8.23
CA THR A 507 -19.60 -18.83 -7.24
C THR A 507 -21.02 -18.97 -7.82
N ILE A 508 -21.24 -18.46 -9.02
CA ILE A 508 -22.50 -18.57 -9.76
C ILE A 508 -22.22 -19.32 -11.05
N ASP A 509 -22.86 -20.47 -11.22
CA ASP A 509 -22.95 -21.15 -12.51
C ASP A 509 -24.16 -20.57 -13.26
N PHE A 510 -23.92 -19.90 -14.38
CA PHE A 510 -24.98 -19.54 -15.31
C PHE A 510 -25.30 -20.76 -16.16
N ASP A 511 -26.46 -21.40 -15.91
CA ASP A 511 -27.03 -22.35 -16.84
C ASP A 511 -27.53 -21.62 -18.10
N GLU A 512 -27.46 -22.28 -19.26
CA GLU A 512 -27.80 -21.74 -20.59
C GLU A 512 -29.23 -21.20 -20.74
N GLY A 513 -29.95 -20.98 -19.67
CA GLY A 513 -31.35 -20.56 -19.65
C GLY A 513 -31.71 -19.46 -18.65
N MET A 514 -30.78 -18.65 -18.13
CA MET A 514 -31.09 -17.62 -17.14
C MET A 514 -31.79 -18.09 -15.86
N GLY A 515 -31.23 -19.09 -15.20
CA GLY A 515 -31.60 -19.46 -13.82
C GLY A 515 -30.39 -19.34 -12.91
N ILE A 516 -30.53 -18.55 -11.85
CA ILE A 516 -29.56 -18.59 -10.73
C ILE A 516 -29.78 -19.93 -10.05
N THR A 517 -28.81 -20.87 -10.17
CA THR A 517 -28.88 -22.13 -9.42
C THR A 517 -28.33 -21.90 -8.02
N GLU A 518 -28.97 -22.52 -7.02
CA GLU A 518 -28.58 -22.43 -5.60
C GLU A 518 -27.12 -22.80 -5.37
N ASP A 519 -26.50 -22.14 -4.38
CA ASP A 519 -25.11 -22.31 -3.94
C ASP A 519 -24.71 -23.79 -3.87
N LYS A 520 -23.79 -24.24 -4.73
CA LYS A 520 -23.11 -25.51 -4.48
C LYS A 520 -22.20 -25.37 -3.27
N PRO A 521 -22.28 -26.29 -2.30
CA PRO A 521 -21.34 -26.31 -1.19
C PRO A 521 -19.89 -26.36 -1.71
N LEU A 522 -19.00 -25.57 -1.13
CA LEU A 522 -17.59 -25.42 -1.50
C LEU A 522 -16.77 -26.75 -1.53
N ASP A 523 -17.41 -27.89 -1.22
CA ASP A 523 -16.79 -29.21 -1.01
C ASP A 523 -17.10 -30.26 -2.05
N GLU A 524 -18.01 -30.06 -3.00
CA GLU A 524 -18.27 -31.06 -4.02
C GLU A 524 -17.29 -30.91 -5.20
N PRO A 525 -16.52 -31.97 -5.54
CA PRO A 525 -15.82 -32.00 -6.82
C PRO A 525 -16.84 -31.92 -7.96
N PRO A 526 -16.50 -31.33 -9.13
CA PRO A 526 -17.41 -31.29 -10.26
C PRO A 526 -17.94 -32.69 -10.56
N ALA A 527 -19.26 -32.82 -10.59
CA ALA A 527 -19.90 -34.09 -10.89
C ALA A 527 -19.34 -34.65 -12.19
N ALA A 528 -18.85 -35.88 -12.16
CA ALA A 528 -18.38 -36.55 -13.35
C ALA A 528 -19.49 -36.52 -14.39
N ALA A 529 -19.19 -36.02 -15.59
CA ALA A 529 -20.14 -35.98 -16.69
C ALA A 529 -20.81 -37.34 -16.86
N SER A 530 -22.15 -37.38 -16.80
CA SER A 530 -22.92 -38.59 -17.01
C SER A 530 -22.58 -39.16 -18.39
N PRO A 531 -22.38 -40.47 -18.54
CA PRO A 531 -22.13 -41.06 -19.85
C PRO A 531 -23.33 -40.82 -20.76
N PRO A 532 -23.14 -40.59 -22.06
CA PRO A 532 -24.23 -40.37 -22.99
C PRO A 532 -25.17 -41.58 -23.00
N PRO A 533 -26.49 -41.35 -23.15
CA PRO A 533 -27.49 -42.42 -23.18
C PRO A 533 -27.17 -43.38 -24.33
N ALA A 534 -27.26 -44.69 -24.04
CA ALA A 534 -27.04 -45.76 -25.02
C ALA A 534 -28.05 -45.61 -26.16
N ALA A 535 -27.55 -45.70 -27.39
CA ALA A 535 -28.39 -45.67 -28.57
C ALA A 535 -29.45 -46.81 -28.53
N PRO A 536 -30.71 -46.56 -28.93
CA PRO A 536 -31.73 -47.59 -28.99
C PRO A 536 -31.36 -48.65 -30.03
N ALA A 537 -31.63 -49.91 -29.66
CA ALA A 537 -31.38 -51.09 -30.46
C ALA A 537 -32.34 -51.18 -31.67
#